data_a9f2290e2c2a33c9da6d33f92aef5a1c
#
_entry.id   a9f2290e2c2a33c9da6d33f92aef5a1c
#
_cell.length_a   1.000
_cell.length_b   1.000
_cell.length_c   1.000
_cell.angle_alpha   90.00
_cell.angle_beta   90.00
_cell.angle_gamma   90.00
#
_symmetry.space_group_name_H-M   'P 1'
#
loop_
_entity.id
_entity.type
_entity.pdbx_description
1 polymer ?
#
loop_
_entity_poly.entity_id
_entity_poly.type
_entity_poly.pdbx_seq_one_letter_code
_entity_poly.pdbx_strand_id
1 'polypeptide(L)'
;MDKFSITGPCRVMRGEVSISGSKNAALPILAATLLFDKPVIIENLPRVRDIDTMLNLLKSLGSNFKFLNNKKAVKITKTKKQKQFASYSIVKTMRAGILVLGPLVAKYHKSISSFPGGCVLNGNSGRPINLHLDALKKLGMKYEIKKGYIHARSNGKLKGNKIKFPKISVGASQQLIMSAVLAKGKTVLQNLACEPEVLDLTNFLISAGANIKWIGKKTCQIIGINSLNETKYSVMGDRIETGTFCVAATLALSLIHI
;
A
#
# COMPACT_ATOMS: atom_id res chain seq x y z
N MET A 1 17.06 -24.28 -7.40
CA MET A 1 17.32 -22.87 -7.78
C MET A 1 16.89 -22.72 -9.22
N ASP A 2 16.00 -21.76 -9.48
CA ASP A 2 15.62 -21.44 -10.85
C ASP A 2 16.81 -20.80 -11.57
N LYS A 3 17.01 -21.13 -12.84
CA LYS A 3 18.10 -20.64 -13.67
C LYS A 3 17.52 -19.92 -14.89
N PHE A 4 18.16 -18.82 -15.28
CA PHE A 4 17.91 -18.19 -16.57
C PHE A 4 18.90 -18.79 -17.59
N SER A 5 18.39 -19.22 -18.75
CA SER A 5 19.19 -19.54 -19.92
C SER A 5 19.03 -18.41 -20.93
N ILE A 6 20.12 -17.75 -21.25
CA ILE A 6 20.12 -16.59 -22.14
C ILE A 6 20.92 -16.94 -23.38
N THR A 7 20.30 -16.83 -24.55
CA THR A 7 20.96 -16.99 -25.85
C THR A 7 21.02 -15.61 -26.52
N GLY A 8 22.20 -15.17 -26.86
CA GLY A 8 22.47 -13.89 -27.50
C GLY A 8 23.54 -13.98 -28.58
N PRO A 9 23.78 -12.92 -29.34
CA PRO A 9 23.14 -11.60 -29.27
C PRO A 9 21.77 -11.53 -29.95
N CYS A 10 20.86 -10.70 -29.43
CA CYS A 10 19.61 -10.35 -30.11
C CYS A 10 19.87 -9.12 -31.00
N ARG A 11 19.86 -9.29 -32.33
CA ARG A 11 20.17 -8.19 -33.27
C ARG A 11 18.97 -7.28 -33.54
N VAL A 12 17.75 -7.78 -33.42
CA VAL A 12 16.53 -7.02 -33.67
C VAL A 12 15.49 -7.39 -32.64
N MET A 13 14.96 -6.40 -31.94
CA MET A 13 13.80 -6.55 -31.06
C MET A 13 12.58 -5.93 -31.73
N ARG A 14 11.56 -6.75 -31.98
CA ARG A 14 10.27 -6.30 -32.52
C ARG A 14 9.15 -6.93 -31.71
N GLY A 15 8.13 -6.15 -31.40
CA GLY A 15 6.96 -6.65 -30.66
C GLY A 15 6.22 -5.54 -29.94
N GLU A 16 5.10 -5.88 -29.34
CA GLU A 16 4.26 -5.01 -28.53
C GLU A 16 4.21 -5.56 -27.11
N VAL A 17 4.35 -4.67 -26.14
CA VAL A 17 4.28 -5.00 -24.71
C VAL A 17 3.19 -4.17 -24.06
N SER A 18 2.18 -4.83 -23.49
CA SER A 18 1.19 -4.19 -22.65
C SER A 18 1.70 -4.12 -21.21
N ILE A 19 1.92 -2.90 -20.72
CA ILE A 19 2.38 -2.68 -19.35
C ILE A 19 1.33 -3.10 -18.34
N SER A 20 1.74 -3.91 -17.37
CA SER A 20 0.88 -4.38 -16.29
C SER A 20 0.62 -3.29 -15.23
N GLY A 21 -0.34 -3.53 -14.35
CA GLY A 21 -0.57 -2.64 -13.21
C GLY A 21 0.62 -2.58 -12.27
N SER A 22 0.84 -1.43 -11.66
CA SER A 22 1.96 -1.20 -10.74
C SER A 22 1.81 -2.02 -9.47
N LYS A 23 2.79 -2.89 -9.18
CA LYS A 23 2.88 -3.61 -7.91
C LYS A 23 2.92 -2.64 -6.73
N ASN A 24 3.70 -1.58 -6.84
CA ASN A 24 3.92 -0.63 -5.76
C ASN A 24 2.70 0.28 -5.49
N ALA A 25 1.79 0.42 -6.47
CA ALA A 25 0.50 1.06 -6.29
C ALA A 25 -0.57 0.06 -5.78
N ALA A 26 -0.58 -1.16 -6.31
CA ALA A 26 -1.56 -2.17 -5.94
C ALA A 26 -1.47 -2.59 -4.45
N LEU A 27 -0.27 -2.77 -3.91
CA LEU A 27 -0.08 -3.23 -2.53
C LEU A 27 -0.68 -2.28 -1.48
N PRO A 28 -0.45 -0.96 -1.50
CA PRO A 28 -1.11 -0.05 -0.56
C PRO A 28 -2.62 0.07 -0.80
N ILE A 29 -3.09 -0.01 -2.06
CA ILE A 29 -4.52 -0.02 -2.40
C ILE A 29 -5.18 -1.27 -1.79
N LEU A 30 -4.58 -2.45 -1.93
CA LEU A 30 -5.06 -3.68 -1.30
C LEU A 30 -5.08 -3.56 0.23
N ALA A 31 -4.05 -3.00 0.86
CA ALA A 31 -4.03 -2.77 2.31
C ALA A 31 -5.15 -1.79 2.74
N ALA A 32 -5.44 -0.76 1.93
CA ALA A 32 -6.49 0.21 2.20
C ALA A 32 -7.90 -0.41 2.18
N THR A 33 -8.10 -1.57 1.53
CA THR A 33 -9.41 -2.26 1.54
C THR A 33 -9.85 -2.68 2.93
N LEU A 34 -8.93 -2.78 3.91
CA LEU A 34 -9.27 -3.02 5.32
C LEU A 34 -10.12 -1.89 5.94
N LEU A 35 -10.10 -0.69 5.36
CA LEU A 35 -10.93 0.45 5.83
C LEU A 35 -12.41 0.31 5.43
N PHE A 36 -12.71 -0.52 4.45
CA PHE A 36 -14.04 -0.64 3.86
C PHE A 36 -14.93 -1.64 4.62
N ASP A 37 -16.22 -1.36 4.68
CA ASP A 37 -17.25 -2.32 5.08
C ASP A 37 -17.98 -2.92 3.87
N LYS A 38 -17.99 -2.21 2.76
CA LYS A 38 -18.61 -2.59 1.50
C LYS A 38 -17.61 -3.27 0.55
N PRO A 39 -18.07 -4.03 -0.45
CA PRO A 39 -17.20 -4.67 -1.44
C PRO A 39 -16.36 -3.66 -2.22
N VAL A 40 -15.15 -4.08 -2.57
CA VAL A 40 -14.22 -3.30 -3.40
C VAL A 40 -13.77 -4.17 -4.56
N ILE A 41 -13.75 -3.61 -5.78
CA ILE A 41 -13.19 -4.27 -6.97
C ILE A 41 -11.95 -3.51 -7.38
N ILE A 42 -10.82 -4.21 -7.44
CA ILE A 42 -9.54 -3.67 -7.90
C ILE A 42 -9.19 -4.35 -9.22
N GLU A 43 -8.99 -3.54 -10.24
CA GLU A 43 -8.64 -3.97 -11.61
C GLU A 43 -7.17 -3.65 -11.93
N ASN A 44 -6.71 -4.16 -13.06
CA ASN A 44 -5.33 -4.01 -13.53
C ASN A 44 -4.29 -4.46 -12.51
N LEU A 45 -4.54 -5.58 -11.83
CA LEU A 45 -3.57 -6.16 -10.89
C LEU A 45 -2.43 -6.87 -11.63
N PRO A 46 -1.17 -6.62 -11.26
CA PRO A 46 -0.04 -7.37 -11.81
C PRO A 46 -0.03 -8.81 -11.28
N ARG A 47 0.45 -9.74 -12.09
CA ARG A 47 0.60 -11.16 -11.71
C ARG A 47 1.96 -11.39 -11.07
N VAL A 48 2.12 -10.96 -9.84
CA VAL A 48 3.36 -11.09 -9.07
C VAL A 48 3.09 -11.67 -7.68
N ARG A 49 4.04 -12.40 -7.14
CA ARG A 49 3.93 -13.11 -5.85
C ARG A 49 3.53 -12.20 -4.68
N ASP A 50 3.96 -10.95 -4.70
CA ASP A 50 3.62 -9.98 -3.63
C ASP A 50 2.11 -9.71 -3.56
N ILE A 51 1.41 -9.72 -4.70
CA ILE A 51 -0.06 -9.55 -4.73
C ILE A 51 -0.75 -10.74 -4.06
N ASP A 52 -0.35 -11.97 -4.40
CA ASP A 52 -0.89 -13.17 -3.76
C ASP A 52 -0.61 -13.17 -2.25
N THR A 53 0.60 -12.77 -1.85
CA THR A 53 0.98 -12.64 -0.43
C THR A 53 0.10 -11.62 0.29
N MET A 54 -0.14 -10.45 -0.31
CA MET A 54 -1.02 -9.43 0.28
C MET A 54 -2.46 -9.92 0.39
N LEU A 55 -3.00 -10.56 -0.64
CA LEU A 55 -4.35 -11.15 -0.60
C LEU A 55 -4.48 -12.22 0.49
N ASN A 56 -3.47 -13.07 0.65
CA ASN A 56 -3.42 -14.06 1.73
C ASN A 56 -3.33 -13.39 3.11
N LEU A 57 -2.59 -12.30 3.25
CA LEU A 57 -2.56 -11.50 4.47
C LEU A 57 -3.95 -10.93 4.78
N LEU A 58 -4.62 -10.31 3.81
CA LEU A 58 -5.97 -9.79 3.96
C LEU A 58 -6.97 -10.90 4.34
N LYS A 59 -6.85 -12.09 3.73
CA LYS A 59 -7.66 -13.26 4.06
C LYS A 59 -7.44 -13.68 5.52
N SER A 60 -6.20 -13.71 5.99
CA SER A 60 -5.89 -14.03 7.39
C SER A 60 -6.46 -13.00 8.39
N LEU A 61 -6.65 -11.75 7.93
CA LEU A 61 -7.25 -10.66 8.70
C LEU A 61 -8.79 -10.63 8.64
N GLY A 62 -9.41 -11.52 7.86
CA GLY A 62 -10.87 -11.66 7.80
C GLY A 62 -11.50 -11.02 6.56
N SER A 63 -10.75 -10.81 5.51
CA SER A 63 -11.29 -10.48 4.19
C SER A 63 -11.43 -11.75 3.35
N ASN A 64 -12.45 -11.79 2.48
CA ASN A 64 -12.53 -12.76 1.40
C ASN A 64 -12.19 -12.08 0.09
N PHE A 65 -11.65 -12.86 -0.86
CA PHE A 65 -11.42 -12.34 -2.20
C PHE A 65 -11.81 -13.37 -3.27
N LYS A 66 -12.23 -12.86 -4.42
CA LYS A 66 -12.51 -13.64 -5.63
C LYS A 66 -11.83 -12.96 -6.82
N PHE A 67 -11.00 -13.71 -7.54
CA PHE A 67 -10.41 -13.23 -8.78
C PHE A 67 -11.48 -13.10 -9.88
N LEU A 68 -11.32 -12.08 -10.70
CA LEU A 68 -12.13 -11.76 -11.87
C LEU A 68 -11.18 -11.58 -13.07
N ASN A 69 -11.72 -11.64 -14.29
CA ASN A 69 -10.99 -11.31 -15.53
C ASN A 69 -9.61 -12.00 -15.63
N ASN A 70 -9.58 -13.33 -15.58
CA ASN A 70 -8.33 -14.11 -15.63
C ASN A 70 -7.25 -13.62 -14.64
N LYS A 71 -7.64 -13.33 -13.41
CA LYS A 71 -6.80 -12.81 -12.32
C LYS A 71 -6.24 -11.39 -12.54
N LYS A 72 -6.70 -10.65 -13.54
CA LYS A 72 -6.34 -9.23 -13.70
C LYS A 72 -7.14 -8.30 -12.78
N ALA A 73 -8.19 -8.82 -12.13
CA ALA A 73 -8.98 -8.09 -11.16
C ALA A 73 -9.33 -8.97 -9.97
N VAL A 74 -9.66 -8.33 -8.84
CA VAL A 74 -10.08 -8.99 -7.62
C VAL A 74 -11.23 -8.24 -6.97
N LYS A 75 -12.27 -8.98 -6.56
CA LYS A 75 -13.32 -8.48 -5.68
C LYS A 75 -12.97 -8.86 -4.25
N ILE A 76 -12.87 -7.87 -3.37
CA ILE A 76 -12.58 -8.05 -1.94
C ILE A 76 -13.84 -7.74 -1.15
N THR A 77 -14.16 -8.62 -0.21
CA THR A 77 -15.31 -8.49 0.69
C THR A 77 -14.87 -8.78 2.11
N LYS A 78 -15.57 -8.21 3.07
CA LYS A 78 -15.31 -8.40 4.49
C LYS A 78 -16.11 -9.57 5.03
N THR A 79 -15.52 -10.39 5.91
CA THR A 79 -16.24 -11.42 6.63
C THR A 79 -16.80 -10.88 7.95
N LYS A 80 -17.71 -11.62 8.60
CA LYS A 80 -18.23 -11.25 9.92
C LYS A 80 -17.14 -11.28 11.01
N LYS A 81 -16.14 -12.16 10.88
CA LYS A 81 -15.04 -12.32 11.85
C LYS A 81 -13.80 -11.61 11.36
N GLN A 82 -13.51 -10.43 11.90
CA GLN A 82 -12.29 -9.68 11.62
C GLN A 82 -11.21 -9.99 12.65
N LYS A 83 -9.98 -10.15 12.17
CA LYS A 83 -8.79 -10.38 13.00
C LYS A 83 -7.84 -9.20 12.88
N GLN A 84 -7.19 -8.83 13.97
CA GLN A 84 -6.23 -7.74 14.03
C GLN A 84 -4.80 -8.25 14.24
N PHE A 85 -4.54 -9.50 13.84
CA PHE A 85 -3.26 -10.18 14.01
C PHE A 85 -2.64 -10.53 12.66
N ALA A 86 -1.59 -9.80 12.29
CA ALA A 86 -0.79 -10.03 11.10
C ALA A 86 0.45 -10.86 11.46
N SER A 87 0.43 -12.16 11.12
CA SER A 87 1.43 -13.13 11.56
C SER A 87 2.81 -12.92 10.92
N TYR A 88 3.85 -13.26 11.65
CA TYR A 88 5.24 -13.23 11.18
C TYR A 88 5.45 -14.06 9.92
N SER A 89 4.85 -15.25 9.84
CA SER A 89 5.01 -16.16 8.70
C SER A 89 4.66 -15.53 7.34
N ILE A 90 3.66 -14.65 7.32
CA ILE A 90 3.24 -13.94 6.11
C ILE A 90 3.97 -12.59 5.97
N VAL A 91 4.02 -11.80 7.03
CA VAL A 91 4.55 -10.42 6.97
C VAL A 91 6.04 -10.39 6.68
N LYS A 92 6.82 -11.38 7.16
CA LYS A 92 8.27 -11.46 6.90
C LYS A 92 8.64 -11.58 5.43
N THR A 93 7.74 -12.11 4.60
CA THR A 93 8.02 -12.39 3.19
C THR A 93 7.76 -11.18 2.29
N MET A 94 7.08 -10.16 2.83
CA MET A 94 6.69 -8.97 2.05
C MET A 94 6.81 -7.72 2.90
N ARG A 95 7.66 -6.79 2.47
CA ARG A 95 7.86 -5.53 3.18
C ARG A 95 6.58 -4.69 3.31
N ALA A 96 5.74 -4.68 2.27
CA ALA A 96 4.47 -3.96 2.28
C ALA A 96 3.48 -4.48 3.33
N GLY A 97 3.74 -5.63 3.99
CA GLY A 97 2.95 -6.15 5.09
C GLY A 97 2.77 -5.17 6.25
N ILE A 98 3.71 -4.24 6.46
CA ILE A 98 3.57 -3.18 7.49
C ILE A 98 2.40 -2.24 7.19
N LEU A 99 1.98 -2.09 5.93
CA LEU A 99 0.92 -1.16 5.53
C LEU A 99 -0.46 -1.51 6.11
N VAL A 100 -0.68 -2.74 6.57
CA VAL A 100 -1.94 -3.12 7.22
C VAL A 100 -2.08 -2.53 8.63
N LEU A 101 -0.97 -2.14 9.29
CA LEU A 101 -0.96 -1.61 10.64
C LEU A 101 -1.87 -0.37 10.79
N GLY A 102 -1.69 0.62 9.94
CA GLY A 102 -2.46 1.87 9.98
C GLY A 102 -3.96 1.66 9.78
N PRO A 103 -4.39 1.00 8.69
CA PRO A 103 -5.80 0.66 8.46
C PRO A 103 -6.44 -0.14 9.61
N LEU A 104 -5.73 -1.13 10.17
CA LEU A 104 -6.25 -1.91 11.30
C LEU A 104 -6.48 -1.03 12.53
N VAL A 105 -5.52 -0.18 12.90
CA VAL A 105 -5.68 0.72 14.05
C VAL A 105 -6.76 1.77 13.78
N ALA A 106 -6.81 2.35 12.57
CA ALA A 106 -7.82 3.34 12.21
C ALA A 106 -9.25 2.77 12.26
N LYS A 107 -9.44 1.52 11.84
CA LYS A 107 -10.75 0.88 11.75
C LYS A 107 -11.17 0.13 13.01
N TYR A 108 -10.22 -0.61 13.63
CA TYR A 108 -10.51 -1.52 14.74
C TYR A 108 -9.87 -1.09 16.06
N HIS A 109 -9.18 0.05 16.08
CA HIS A 109 -8.51 0.60 17.27
C HIS A 109 -7.42 -0.30 17.85
N LYS A 110 -7.08 -1.39 17.18
CA LYS A 110 -6.08 -2.38 17.59
C LYS A 110 -5.42 -3.04 16.39
N SER A 111 -4.13 -3.34 16.52
CA SER A 111 -3.38 -4.19 15.58
C SER A 111 -2.25 -4.88 16.31
N ILE A 112 -1.99 -6.14 15.99
CA ILE A 112 -0.78 -6.86 16.35
C ILE A 112 -0.14 -7.24 15.01
N SER A 113 0.97 -6.61 14.67
CA SER A 113 1.66 -6.84 13.39
C SER A 113 3.12 -7.20 13.64
N SER A 114 3.59 -8.25 12.98
CA SER A 114 5.01 -8.56 12.97
C SER A 114 5.82 -7.49 12.27
N PHE A 115 7.12 -7.44 12.57
CA PHE A 115 8.08 -6.70 11.74
C PHE A 115 8.13 -7.30 10.34
N PRO A 116 8.06 -6.46 9.29
CA PRO A 116 8.24 -6.93 7.92
C PRO A 116 9.69 -7.31 7.66
N GLY A 117 9.89 -8.26 6.75
CA GLY A 117 11.24 -8.69 6.37
C GLY A 117 12.10 -7.55 5.83
N GLY A 118 13.39 -7.55 6.20
CA GLY A 118 14.33 -6.51 5.80
C GLY A 118 14.13 -5.15 6.47
N CYS A 119 13.28 -5.05 7.50
CA CYS A 119 13.06 -3.83 8.28
C CYS A 119 13.68 -3.95 9.66
N VAL A 120 14.27 -2.84 10.13
CA VAL A 120 14.85 -2.70 11.48
C VAL A 120 14.31 -1.44 12.15
N LEU A 121 14.26 -1.41 13.49
CA LEU A 121 13.79 -0.23 14.22
C LEU A 121 14.80 0.93 14.15
N ASN A 122 16.06 0.68 14.47
CA ASN A 122 17.08 1.73 14.67
C ASN A 122 18.42 1.36 14.02
N GLY A 123 18.44 0.60 12.95
CA GLY A 123 19.70 0.08 12.42
C GLY A 123 20.30 0.88 11.28
N ASN A 124 21.63 0.83 11.17
CA ASN A 124 22.38 1.36 10.04
C ASN A 124 22.24 0.48 8.77
N SER A 125 21.68 -0.71 8.90
CA SER A 125 21.41 -1.64 7.80
C SER A 125 19.93 -2.02 7.78
N GLY A 126 19.22 -1.61 6.76
CA GLY A 126 17.80 -1.92 6.59
C GLY A 126 16.92 -0.66 6.52
N ARG A 127 15.65 -0.84 6.16
CA ARG A 127 14.73 0.28 5.96
C ARG A 127 13.92 0.53 7.24
N PRO A 128 14.07 1.71 7.89
CA PRO A 128 13.45 1.99 9.17
C PRO A 128 11.93 2.07 9.05
N ILE A 129 11.22 1.52 10.05
CA ILE A 129 9.76 1.66 10.20
C ILE A 129 9.38 2.77 11.20
N ASN A 130 10.37 3.42 11.81
CA ASN A 130 10.18 4.48 12.80
C ASN A 130 9.29 5.59 12.28
N LEU A 131 9.50 6.02 11.01
CA LEU A 131 8.67 7.05 10.39
C LEU A 131 7.18 6.69 10.37
N HIS A 132 6.86 5.40 10.20
CA HIS A 132 5.48 4.92 10.25
C HIS A 132 4.92 5.02 11.67
N LEU A 133 5.67 4.50 12.65
CA LEU A 133 5.23 4.42 14.04
C LEU A 133 5.13 5.81 14.68
N ASP A 134 6.13 6.67 14.49
CA ASP A 134 6.16 8.03 15.04
C ASP A 134 5.04 8.90 14.47
N ALA A 135 4.76 8.74 13.18
CA ALA A 135 3.68 9.48 12.56
C ALA A 135 2.29 8.99 13.00
N LEU A 136 2.08 7.68 13.16
CA LEU A 136 0.85 7.12 13.72
C LEU A 136 0.64 7.52 15.19
N LYS A 137 1.72 7.62 15.99
CA LYS A 137 1.64 8.17 17.36
C LYS A 137 1.06 9.57 17.38
N LYS A 138 1.43 10.42 16.42
CA LYS A 138 0.90 11.79 16.31
C LYS A 138 -0.60 11.82 15.98
N LEU A 139 -1.17 10.75 15.45
CA LEU A 139 -2.62 10.55 15.29
C LEU A 139 -3.28 9.95 16.54
N GLY A 140 -2.52 9.66 17.60
CA GLY A 140 -3.04 9.11 18.86
C GLY A 140 -2.91 7.59 19.01
N MET A 141 -2.15 6.92 18.14
CA MET A 141 -1.79 5.53 18.33
C MET A 141 -0.78 5.38 19.47
N LYS A 142 -0.97 4.39 20.32
CA LYS A 142 0.02 3.89 21.27
C LYS A 142 0.51 2.53 20.81
N TYR A 143 1.78 2.23 21.00
CA TYR A 143 2.32 0.90 20.67
C TYR A 143 3.39 0.48 21.66
N GLU A 144 3.57 -0.81 21.75
CA GLU A 144 4.67 -1.48 22.44
C GLU A 144 5.20 -2.61 21.56
N ILE A 145 6.47 -2.96 21.73
CA ILE A 145 7.08 -4.07 21.02
C ILE A 145 7.24 -5.23 21.98
N LYS A 146 6.59 -6.34 21.67
CA LYS A 146 6.66 -7.58 22.47
C LYS A 146 6.90 -8.77 21.56
N LYS A 147 7.91 -9.58 21.86
CA LYS A 147 8.22 -10.84 21.16
C LYS A 147 8.27 -10.70 19.62
N GLY A 148 8.88 -9.60 19.12
CA GLY A 148 8.99 -9.34 17.68
C GLY A 148 7.70 -8.84 16.99
N TYR A 149 6.67 -8.46 17.78
CA TYR A 149 5.42 -7.88 17.28
C TYR A 149 5.22 -6.46 17.77
N ILE A 150 4.64 -5.65 16.92
CA ILE A 150 4.14 -4.31 17.21
C ILE A 150 2.70 -4.47 17.71
N HIS A 151 2.50 -4.28 19.01
CA HIS A 151 1.17 -4.24 19.64
C HIS A 151 0.68 -2.80 19.64
N ALA A 152 -0.15 -2.45 18.69
CA ALA A 152 -0.67 -1.11 18.51
C ALA A 152 -2.12 -1.00 18.95
N ARG A 153 -2.47 0.14 19.56
CA ARG A 153 -3.85 0.45 20.00
C ARG A 153 -4.12 1.95 19.96
N SER A 154 -5.39 2.32 19.84
CA SER A 154 -5.86 3.70 20.03
C SER A 154 -7.07 3.70 20.98
N ASN A 155 -7.24 4.81 21.68
CA ASN A 155 -8.43 5.02 22.52
C ASN A 155 -9.55 5.62 21.66
N GLY A 156 -10.30 4.74 20.98
CA GLY A 156 -11.28 5.13 19.98
C GLY A 156 -10.66 5.56 18.66
N LYS A 157 -11.37 6.38 17.88
CA LYS A 157 -10.89 6.88 16.58
C LYS A 157 -9.58 7.65 16.73
N LEU A 158 -8.67 7.46 15.77
CA LEU A 158 -7.50 8.31 15.62
C LEU A 158 -7.94 9.79 15.51
N LYS A 159 -7.08 10.72 15.93
CA LYS A 159 -7.39 12.16 15.94
C LYS A 159 -6.57 12.87 14.87
N GLY A 160 -7.26 13.67 14.06
CA GLY A 160 -6.60 14.51 13.07
C GLY A 160 -5.54 15.44 13.71
N ASN A 161 -4.45 15.65 12.99
CA ASN A 161 -3.33 16.45 13.48
C ASN A 161 -2.55 17.07 12.30
N LYS A 162 -1.75 18.10 12.56
CA LYS A 162 -0.76 18.63 11.61
C LYS A 162 0.56 17.89 11.81
N ILE A 163 0.98 17.13 10.80
CA ILE A 163 2.16 16.25 10.89
C ILE A 163 3.11 16.59 9.75
N LYS A 164 4.35 16.99 10.08
CA LYS A 164 5.44 17.14 9.13
C LYS A 164 6.41 15.97 9.27
N PHE A 165 6.67 15.27 8.15
CA PHE A 165 7.67 14.21 8.13
C PHE A 165 9.08 14.78 8.16
N PRO A 166 10.00 14.24 8.97
CA PRO A 166 11.40 14.67 8.99
C PRO A 166 12.13 14.29 7.70
N LYS A 167 11.76 13.15 7.10
CA LYS A 167 12.26 12.65 5.82
C LYS A 167 11.10 12.15 4.97
N ILE A 168 11.22 12.27 3.66
CA ILE A 168 10.25 11.72 2.71
C ILE A 168 10.31 10.19 2.78
N SER A 169 9.14 9.57 2.89
CA SER A 169 8.98 8.11 2.89
C SER A 169 7.67 7.74 2.21
N VAL A 170 7.75 6.98 1.13
CA VAL A 170 6.58 6.49 0.37
C VAL A 170 5.66 5.69 1.29
N GLY A 171 6.19 4.65 1.93
CA GLY A 171 5.38 3.77 2.77
C GLY A 171 4.75 4.49 3.98
N ALA A 172 5.50 5.39 4.65
CA ALA A 172 4.95 6.15 5.77
C ALA A 172 3.87 7.14 5.30
N SER A 173 4.05 7.78 4.12
CA SER A 173 3.05 8.65 3.51
C SER A 173 1.75 7.88 3.22
N GLN A 174 1.86 6.74 2.54
CA GLN A 174 0.72 5.87 2.24
C GLN A 174 -0.02 5.42 3.50
N GLN A 175 0.73 4.98 4.50
CA GLN A 175 0.14 4.51 5.76
C GLN A 175 -0.61 5.60 6.51
N LEU A 176 -0.05 6.81 6.56
CA LEU A 176 -0.71 7.92 7.22
C LEU A 176 -1.93 8.43 6.48
N ILE A 177 -1.87 8.50 5.16
CA ILE A 177 -3.02 8.84 4.32
C ILE A 177 -4.17 7.87 4.62
N MET A 178 -3.93 6.55 4.55
CA MET A 178 -4.95 5.55 4.88
C MET A 178 -5.53 5.72 6.28
N SER A 179 -4.67 5.95 7.26
CA SER A 179 -5.09 6.06 8.67
C SER A 179 -5.89 7.32 8.95
N ALA A 180 -5.58 8.42 8.27
CA ALA A 180 -6.25 9.70 8.46
C ALA A 180 -7.67 9.73 7.88
N VAL A 181 -7.99 8.86 6.91
CA VAL A 181 -9.33 8.82 6.26
C VAL A 181 -10.44 8.58 7.27
N LEU A 182 -10.22 7.75 8.30
CA LEU A 182 -11.21 7.47 9.34
C LEU A 182 -10.93 8.20 10.67
N ALA A 183 -9.91 9.06 10.72
CA ALA A 183 -9.59 9.83 11.92
C ALA A 183 -10.64 10.92 12.20
N LYS A 184 -10.83 11.30 13.47
CA LYS A 184 -11.74 12.38 13.85
C LYS A 184 -11.11 13.74 13.52
N GLY A 185 -11.79 14.54 12.72
CA GLY A 185 -11.39 15.91 12.40
C GLY A 185 -10.45 16.02 11.20
N LYS A 186 -9.66 17.09 11.17
CA LYS A 186 -8.78 17.46 10.06
C LYS A 186 -7.35 17.01 10.30
N THR A 187 -6.75 16.36 9.31
CA THR A 187 -5.32 16.02 9.28
C THR A 187 -4.64 16.79 8.17
N VAL A 188 -3.48 17.39 8.45
CA VAL A 188 -2.62 18.02 7.46
C VAL A 188 -1.26 17.34 7.50
N LEU A 189 -0.93 16.66 6.43
CA LEU A 189 0.34 15.93 6.28
C LEU A 189 1.28 16.73 5.39
N GLN A 190 2.50 17.00 5.87
CA GLN A 190 3.50 17.79 5.18
C GLN A 190 4.77 16.99 4.93
N ASN A 191 5.51 17.35 3.90
CA ASN A 191 6.72 16.67 3.42
C ASN A 191 6.46 15.20 3.06
N LEU A 192 5.32 14.97 2.40
CA LEU A 192 4.93 13.65 1.89
C LEU A 192 5.74 13.26 0.65
N ALA A 193 5.81 11.97 0.43
CA ALA A 193 6.15 11.39 -0.86
C ALA A 193 5.04 11.72 -1.88
N CYS A 194 5.43 12.01 -3.12
CA CYS A 194 4.52 12.40 -4.20
C CYS A 194 4.70 11.53 -5.44
N GLU A 195 5.28 10.35 -5.26
CA GLU A 195 5.39 9.36 -6.32
C GLU A 195 4.00 8.98 -6.83
N PRO A 196 3.87 8.68 -8.13
CA PRO A 196 2.58 8.32 -8.74
C PRO A 196 1.79 7.28 -7.95
N GLU A 197 2.46 6.32 -7.32
CA GLU A 197 1.85 5.26 -6.52
C GLU A 197 1.21 5.78 -5.21
N VAL A 198 1.67 6.93 -4.70
CA VAL A 198 1.04 7.60 -3.55
C VAL A 198 -0.20 8.36 -4.01
N LEU A 199 -0.12 9.01 -5.16
CA LEU A 199 -1.26 9.70 -5.78
C LEU A 199 -2.35 8.70 -6.18
N ASP A 200 -1.98 7.54 -6.73
CA ASP A 200 -2.90 6.47 -7.10
C ASP A 200 -3.69 5.95 -5.89
N LEU A 201 -3.02 5.75 -4.75
CA LEU A 201 -3.69 5.42 -3.49
C LEU A 201 -4.68 6.52 -3.06
N THR A 202 -4.31 7.82 -3.21
CA THR A 202 -5.23 8.90 -2.84
C THR A 202 -6.44 8.95 -3.77
N ASN A 203 -6.24 8.74 -5.08
CA ASN A 203 -7.30 8.68 -6.07
C ASN A 203 -8.27 7.52 -5.80
N PHE A 204 -7.74 6.35 -5.45
CA PHE A 204 -8.54 5.20 -5.01
C PHE A 204 -9.42 5.55 -3.79
N LEU A 205 -8.84 6.18 -2.77
CA LEU A 205 -9.60 6.56 -1.57
C LEU A 205 -10.64 7.64 -1.87
N ILE A 206 -10.30 8.61 -2.72
CA ILE A 206 -11.23 9.67 -3.18
C ILE A 206 -12.40 9.05 -3.96
N SER A 207 -12.15 8.08 -4.86
CA SER A 207 -13.21 7.41 -5.62
C SER A 207 -14.21 6.68 -4.71
N ALA A 208 -13.79 6.32 -3.50
CA ALA A 208 -14.63 5.73 -2.47
C ALA A 208 -15.26 6.76 -1.50
N GLY A 209 -15.10 8.06 -1.78
CA GLY A 209 -15.71 9.15 -1.01
C GLY A 209 -14.82 9.71 0.11
N ALA A 210 -13.52 9.41 0.15
CA ALA A 210 -12.62 10.05 1.10
C ALA A 210 -12.44 11.54 0.77
N ASN A 211 -12.43 12.38 1.79
CA ASN A 211 -12.20 13.81 1.63
C ASN A 211 -10.71 14.13 1.75
N ILE A 212 -10.01 14.01 0.63
CA ILE A 212 -8.56 14.20 0.51
C ILE A 212 -8.28 15.29 -0.52
N LYS A 213 -7.45 16.27 -0.16
CA LYS A 213 -7.04 17.37 -1.05
C LYS A 213 -5.55 17.63 -0.93
N TRP A 214 -4.84 17.60 -2.04
CA TRP A 214 -3.47 18.10 -2.13
C TRP A 214 -3.50 19.61 -2.20
N ILE A 215 -2.91 20.28 -1.21
CA ILE A 215 -2.89 21.75 -1.05
C ILE A 215 -1.53 22.37 -1.34
N GLY A 216 -0.60 21.55 -1.84
CA GLY A 216 0.75 21.91 -2.27
C GLY A 216 1.49 20.69 -2.77
N LYS A 217 2.68 20.87 -3.36
CA LYS A 217 3.46 19.77 -3.97
C LYS A 217 3.68 18.57 -3.05
N LYS A 218 3.86 18.81 -1.73
CA LYS A 218 4.15 17.76 -0.73
C LYS A 218 3.25 17.87 0.50
N THR A 219 2.08 18.48 0.34
CA THR A 219 1.16 18.71 1.45
C THR A 219 -0.24 18.22 1.09
N CYS A 220 -0.78 17.35 1.92
CA CYS A 220 -2.09 16.77 1.75
C CYS A 220 -2.97 17.10 2.97
N GLN A 221 -4.21 17.52 2.73
CA GLN A 221 -5.23 17.72 3.74
C GLN A 221 -6.25 16.60 3.64
N ILE A 222 -6.62 16.03 4.76
CA ILE A 222 -7.60 14.94 4.87
C ILE A 222 -8.61 15.33 5.95
N ILE A 223 -9.89 15.30 5.61
CA ILE A 223 -10.97 15.44 6.58
C ILE A 223 -11.54 14.04 6.80
N GLY A 224 -11.47 13.57 8.04
CA GLY A 224 -11.90 12.22 8.38
C GLY A 224 -13.42 12.03 8.17
N ILE A 225 -13.75 10.84 7.70
CA ILE A 225 -15.14 10.41 7.41
C ILE A 225 -15.50 9.21 8.28
N ASN A 226 -16.77 8.84 8.30
CA ASN A 226 -17.22 7.69 9.10
C ASN A 226 -17.02 6.35 8.38
N SER A 227 -17.22 6.32 7.08
CA SER A 227 -17.12 5.11 6.26
C SER A 227 -16.79 5.45 4.82
N LEU A 228 -16.20 4.50 4.12
CA LEU A 228 -15.96 4.52 2.69
C LEU A 228 -17.08 3.79 1.94
N ASN A 229 -17.40 4.25 0.73
CA ASN A 229 -18.36 3.61 -0.16
C ASN A 229 -17.72 2.43 -0.91
N GLU A 230 -18.55 1.56 -1.45
CA GLU A 230 -18.10 0.59 -2.45
C GLU A 230 -17.47 1.32 -3.64
N THR A 231 -16.48 0.70 -4.23
CA THR A 231 -15.81 1.29 -5.39
C THR A 231 -15.23 0.21 -6.30
N LYS A 232 -15.09 0.55 -7.55
CA LYS A 232 -14.34 -0.17 -8.57
C LYS A 232 -13.22 0.73 -9.05
N TYR A 233 -11.99 0.27 -8.98
CA TYR A 233 -10.81 1.07 -9.26
C TYR A 233 -9.77 0.28 -10.07
N SER A 234 -9.20 0.92 -11.07
CA SER A 234 -8.11 0.36 -11.88
C SER A 234 -6.78 0.93 -11.42
N VAL A 235 -5.87 0.05 -11.02
CA VAL A 235 -4.51 0.43 -10.61
C VAL A 235 -3.75 1.00 -11.80
N MET A 236 -2.96 2.04 -11.57
CA MET A 236 -2.10 2.65 -12.60
C MET A 236 -1.10 1.65 -13.20
N GLY A 237 -0.65 1.90 -14.45
CA GLY A 237 0.41 1.13 -15.08
C GLY A 237 1.74 1.21 -14.34
N ASP A 238 2.58 0.18 -14.44
CA ASP A 238 3.87 0.13 -13.74
C ASP A 238 4.94 0.91 -14.50
N ARG A 239 5.28 2.10 -14.00
CA ARG A 239 6.34 2.95 -14.57
C ARG A 239 7.73 2.31 -14.52
N ILE A 240 7.96 1.37 -13.60
CA ILE A 240 9.24 0.67 -13.47
C ILE A 240 9.36 -0.37 -14.57
N GLU A 241 8.28 -1.11 -14.84
CA GLU A 241 8.19 -2.03 -15.99
C GLU A 241 8.35 -1.25 -17.30
N THR A 242 7.64 -0.13 -17.47
CA THR A 242 7.78 0.77 -18.63
C THR A 242 9.23 1.20 -18.81
N GLY A 243 9.88 1.71 -17.75
CA GLY A 243 11.28 2.14 -17.81
C GLY A 243 12.24 1.02 -18.21
N THR A 244 11.98 -0.22 -17.76
CA THR A 244 12.78 -1.40 -18.14
C THR A 244 12.68 -1.67 -19.65
N PHE A 245 11.48 -1.62 -20.23
CA PHE A 245 11.30 -1.79 -21.67
C PHE A 245 11.86 -0.62 -22.46
N CYS A 246 11.76 0.62 -21.97
CA CYS A 246 12.40 1.77 -22.60
C CYS A 246 13.93 1.59 -22.70
N VAL A 247 14.58 1.13 -21.63
CA VAL A 247 16.02 0.82 -21.62
C VAL A 247 16.34 -0.30 -22.61
N ALA A 248 15.56 -1.37 -22.62
CA ALA A 248 15.76 -2.50 -23.54
C ALA A 248 15.69 -2.05 -25.01
N ALA A 249 14.69 -1.24 -25.36
CA ALA A 249 14.53 -0.72 -26.72
C ALA A 249 15.68 0.25 -27.13
N THR A 250 16.12 1.09 -26.20
CA THR A 250 17.28 2.00 -26.44
C THR A 250 18.54 1.21 -26.70
N LEU A 251 18.81 0.16 -25.94
CA LEU A 251 19.97 -0.71 -26.13
C LEU A 251 19.90 -1.50 -27.44
N ALA A 252 18.72 -1.86 -27.88
CA ALA A 252 18.50 -2.57 -29.16
C ALA A 252 18.46 -1.63 -30.37
N LEU A 253 18.72 -0.32 -30.22
CA LEU A 253 18.58 0.71 -31.26
C LEU A 253 17.20 0.65 -31.95
N SER A 254 16.16 0.36 -31.20
CA SER A 254 14.79 0.19 -31.67
C SER A 254 13.97 1.47 -31.45
N LEU A 255 12.96 1.68 -32.32
CA LEU A 255 11.98 2.76 -32.13
C LEU A 255 10.95 2.32 -31.08
N ILE A 256 10.66 3.22 -30.13
CA ILE A 256 9.55 3.08 -29.17
C ILE A 256 8.49 4.13 -29.49
N HIS A 257 7.24 3.69 -29.58
CA HIS A 257 6.07 4.54 -29.47
C HIS A 257 5.48 4.34 -28.06
N ILE A 258 5.51 5.39 -27.30
CA ILE A 258 4.92 5.41 -25.95
C ILE A 258 3.54 6.09 -26.00
#